data_fa74dfc98a6c8671993275a58609e41a
#
_entry.id   fa74dfc98a6c8671993275a58609e41a
#
_cell.length_a   1.000
_cell.length_b   1.000
_cell.length_c   1.000
_cell.angle_alpha   90.00
_cell.angle_beta   90.00
_cell.angle_gamma   90.00
#
_symmetry.space_group_name_H-M   'P 1'
#
loop_
_entity.id
_entity.type
_entity.pdbx_description
1 polymer ?
#
loop_
_entity_poly.entity_id
_entity_poly.type
_entity_poly.pdbx_seq_one_letter_code
_entity_poly.pdbx_strand_id
1 'polypeptide(L)'
;IVEGDSAGGSAKQGRDRKFQAILPLRGKILNVEKARYEKLLTSNEIVTLITALGTGIGKASAESGKSGSDDFDVAKLRYHRIIIMTDADVDGAHIRTLLLTFFYRQMPDLVERGHIYIAQPPLYKVKSGKEELYLKDGPALDQYLLRIALKDASVSTGGTNPQVLAGDTLAELARKHQTAEAVIARLSAFMDQEALRAIADGVAVKLDTLEEAQASAVAMQAKLAELSTTGVPPEVAGEFDARSDKPILRISRRHHGNIKSSILTQDFVHGADYAALQEAADTFRGLLGEGAKVMRGEGEKAKDEKVSDFRQAMRWLISEAERTTSRQR
;
A
#
# COMPACT_ATOMS: atom_id res chain seq x y z
N ILE A 1 14.70 21.55 -0.90
CA ILE A 1 13.88 22.45 -0.07
C ILE A 1 13.42 21.62 1.11
N VAL A 2 13.66 22.10 2.34
CA VAL A 2 13.31 21.37 3.57
C VAL A 2 12.48 22.26 4.50
N GLU A 3 11.68 21.64 5.36
CA GLU A 3 10.84 22.32 6.34
C GLU A 3 11.67 22.65 7.60
N GLY A 4 11.87 23.94 7.84
CA GLY A 4 12.50 24.48 9.04
C GLY A 4 14.02 24.31 9.13
N ASP A 5 14.59 25.04 10.10
CA ASP A 5 16.04 25.09 10.31
C ASP A 5 16.60 23.78 10.89
N SER A 6 15.79 23.04 11.68
CA SER A 6 16.21 21.75 12.28
C SER A 6 16.45 20.70 11.21
N ALA A 7 15.47 20.49 10.33
CA ALA A 7 15.59 19.58 9.19
C ALA A 7 16.69 20.07 8.22
N GLY A 8 16.82 21.41 8.04
CA GLY A 8 17.88 22.02 7.27
C GLY A 8 19.27 21.69 7.80
N GLY A 9 19.46 21.66 9.13
CA GLY A 9 20.72 21.28 9.77
C GLY A 9 21.11 19.84 9.49
N SER A 10 20.18 18.90 9.70
CA SER A 10 20.39 17.46 9.42
C SER A 10 20.64 17.19 7.94
N ALA A 11 19.86 17.80 7.05
CA ALA A 11 20.01 17.65 5.61
C ALA A 11 21.35 18.19 5.12
N LYS A 12 21.85 19.32 5.68
CA LYS A 12 23.19 19.87 5.37
C LYS A 12 24.32 18.92 5.74
N GLN A 13 24.17 18.14 6.81
CA GLN A 13 25.15 17.14 7.21
C GLN A 13 25.18 15.95 6.26
N GLY A 14 24.00 15.49 5.79
CA GLY A 14 23.87 14.31 4.93
C GLY A 14 24.05 14.57 3.43
N ARG A 15 24.10 15.84 2.97
CA ARG A 15 24.22 16.19 1.55
C ARG A 15 25.60 15.92 0.96
N ASP A 16 25.68 15.67 -0.33
CA ASP A 16 26.92 15.82 -1.08
C ASP A 16 27.16 17.31 -1.40
N ARG A 17 28.19 17.87 -0.74
CA ARG A 17 28.51 19.30 -0.84
C ARG A 17 28.96 19.76 -2.23
N LYS A 18 29.35 18.82 -3.11
CA LYS A 18 29.87 19.15 -4.44
C LYS A 18 28.76 19.65 -5.37
N PHE A 19 27.53 19.09 -5.24
CA PHE A 19 26.45 19.40 -6.17
C PHE A 19 25.06 19.53 -5.52
N GLN A 20 24.94 19.37 -4.19
CA GLN A 20 23.67 19.52 -3.49
C GLN A 20 23.67 20.78 -2.61
N ALA A 21 22.59 21.56 -2.69
CA ALA A 21 22.29 22.66 -1.78
C ALA A 21 21.03 22.32 -0.96
N ILE A 22 20.96 22.85 0.25
CA ILE A 22 19.79 22.74 1.13
C ILE A 22 19.24 24.14 1.38
N LEU A 23 17.95 24.29 1.08
CA LEU A 23 17.18 25.51 1.34
C LEU A 23 16.13 25.22 2.42
N PRO A 24 16.35 25.63 3.68
CA PRO A 24 15.34 25.54 4.72
C PRO A 24 14.29 26.65 4.53
N LEU A 25 13.02 26.32 4.61
CA LEU A 25 11.92 27.27 4.64
C LEU A 25 11.45 27.48 6.09
N ARG A 26 11.34 28.72 6.51
CA ARG A 26 10.93 29.08 7.86
C ARG A 26 9.43 29.33 7.90
N GLY A 27 8.67 28.25 8.09
CA GLY A 27 7.21 28.28 8.15
C GLY A 27 6.53 28.16 6.79
N LYS A 28 5.23 28.45 6.79
CA LYS A 28 4.37 28.34 5.60
C LYS A 28 4.65 29.49 4.64
N ILE A 29 4.94 29.18 3.38
CA ILE A 29 5.08 30.20 2.34
C ILE A 29 3.74 30.85 2.02
N LEU A 30 3.81 32.04 1.44
CA LEU A 30 2.64 32.78 0.99
C LEU A 30 1.84 31.98 -0.06
N ASN A 31 0.52 31.94 0.09
CA ASN A 31 -0.35 31.33 -0.93
C ASN A 31 -0.48 32.27 -2.15
N VAL A 32 0.17 31.87 -3.25
CA VAL A 32 0.26 32.67 -4.48
C VAL A 32 -1.06 32.78 -5.25
N GLU A 33 -2.05 31.89 -4.98
CA GLU A 33 -3.38 31.98 -5.58
C GLU A 33 -4.18 33.17 -5.03
N LYS A 34 -3.92 33.56 -3.79
CA LYS A 34 -4.65 34.62 -3.10
C LYS A 34 -3.88 35.93 -3.01
N ALA A 35 -2.58 35.91 -3.31
CA ALA A 35 -1.71 37.06 -3.13
C ALA A 35 -1.52 37.82 -4.45
N ARG A 36 -1.48 39.17 -4.37
CA ARG A 36 -1.07 40.02 -5.49
C ARG A 36 0.44 39.89 -5.74
N TYR A 37 0.87 40.11 -6.98
CA TYR A 37 2.26 39.95 -7.39
C TYR A 37 3.24 40.75 -6.54
N GLU A 38 2.91 42.01 -6.21
CA GLU A 38 3.75 42.85 -5.36
C GLU A 38 3.97 42.24 -3.97
N LYS A 39 2.96 41.54 -3.44
CA LYS A 39 3.05 40.85 -2.15
C LYS A 39 3.95 39.61 -2.20
N LEU A 40 4.08 38.97 -3.38
CA LEU A 40 5.00 37.86 -3.55
C LEU A 40 6.46 38.29 -3.34
N LEU A 41 6.80 39.46 -3.89
CA LEU A 41 8.15 40.03 -3.83
C LEU A 41 8.51 40.59 -2.42
N THR A 42 7.54 40.71 -1.52
CA THR A 42 7.79 41.07 -0.12
C THR A 42 7.95 39.85 0.81
N SER A 43 7.69 38.64 0.33
CA SER A 43 7.89 37.42 1.12
C SER A 43 9.36 36.98 1.04
N ASN A 44 10.05 37.01 2.17
CA ASN A 44 11.46 36.60 2.25
C ASN A 44 11.68 35.17 1.76
N GLU A 45 10.74 34.25 2.05
CA GLU A 45 10.82 32.84 1.64
C GLU A 45 10.75 32.69 0.11
N ILE A 46 9.85 33.45 -0.53
CA ILE A 46 9.68 33.45 -1.98
C ILE A 46 10.88 34.09 -2.66
N VAL A 47 11.32 35.24 -2.18
CA VAL A 47 12.51 35.94 -2.72
C VAL A 47 13.75 35.06 -2.59
N THR A 48 13.92 34.40 -1.44
CA THR A 48 15.05 33.50 -1.22
C THR A 48 15.00 32.31 -2.19
N LEU A 49 13.80 31.73 -2.42
CA LEU A 49 13.61 30.63 -3.36
C LEU A 49 13.95 31.04 -4.80
N ILE A 50 13.44 32.19 -5.27
CA ILE A 50 13.71 32.72 -6.60
C ILE A 50 15.22 32.97 -6.76
N THR A 51 15.84 33.62 -5.79
CA THR A 51 17.28 33.93 -5.80
C THR A 51 18.12 32.65 -5.81
N ALA A 52 17.74 31.62 -5.05
CA ALA A 52 18.44 30.35 -5.01
C ALA A 52 18.36 29.61 -6.36
N LEU A 53 17.22 29.63 -7.03
CA LEU A 53 17.02 29.00 -8.34
C LEU A 53 17.68 29.77 -9.49
N GLY A 54 17.71 31.09 -9.39
CA GLY A 54 18.37 31.98 -10.36
C GLY A 54 17.59 32.26 -11.66
N THR A 55 16.36 31.74 -11.77
CA THR A 55 15.55 31.81 -13.01
C THR A 55 14.72 33.09 -13.15
N GLY A 56 14.59 33.91 -12.10
CA GLY A 56 13.52 34.92 -12.06
C GLY A 56 12.15 34.31 -11.85
N ILE A 57 11.08 35.12 -11.96
CA ILE A 57 9.66 34.70 -11.89
C ILE A 57 8.83 35.44 -12.93
N GLY A 58 7.65 34.88 -13.23
CA GLY A 58 6.67 35.47 -14.12
C GLY A 58 6.50 34.72 -15.41
N LYS A 59 5.45 35.05 -16.16
CA LYS A 59 5.30 34.57 -17.53
C LYS A 59 6.14 35.44 -18.43
N ALA A 60 6.93 34.86 -19.31
CA ALA A 60 7.51 35.57 -20.44
C ALA A 60 6.36 36.19 -21.23
N SER A 61 6.07 37.48 -21.00
CA SER A 61 5.04 38.18 -21.76
C SER A 61 5.63 38.53 -23.11
N ALA A 62 5.29 37.73 -24.13
CA ALA A 62 5.62 38.02 -25.51
C ALA A 62 5.09 39.39 -26.03
N GLU A 63 4.26 40.07 -25.21
CA GLU A 63 3.58 41.31 -25.63
C GLU A 63 4.21 42.62 -25.10
N SER A 64 5.07 42.56 -24.08
CA SER A 64 5.77 43.76 -23.64
C SER A 64 7.23 43.67 -24.00
N GLY A 65 7.64 44.34 -25.06
CA GLY A 65 9.03 44.48 -25.51
C GLY A 65 9.98 45.18 -24.52
N LYS A 66 9.77 44.99 -23.22
CA LYS A 66 10.63 45.39 -22.12
C LYS A 66 11.16 44.13 -21.47
N SER A 67 12.35 43.71 -21.88
CA SER A 67 13.21 42.75 -21.16
C SER A 67 13.54 43.38 -19.80
N GLY A 68 12.73 43.07 -18.77
CA GLY A 68 13.07 43.36 -17.39
C GLY A 68 14.00 42.26 -16.88
N SER A 69 14.89 42.61 -15.97
CA SER A 69 15.84 41.67 -15.33
C SER A 69 15.17 40.55 -14.52
N ASP A 70 13.85 40.56 -14.41
CA ASP A 70 13.05 39.68 -13.56
C ASP A 70 12.23 38.63 -14.31
N ASP A 71 12.31 38.59 -15.66
CA ASP A 71 11.61 37.61 -16.49
C ASP A 71 12.14 36.20 -16.22
N PHE A 72 11.21 35.23 -16.13
CA PHE A 72 11.55 33.84 -15.95
C PHE A 72 12.35 33.31 -17.17
N ASP A 73 13.53 32.78 -16.90
CA ASP A 73 14.42 32.16 -17.88
C ASP A 73 14.97 30.84 -17.36
N VAL A 74 14.47 29.75 -17.93
CA VAL A 74 14.88 28.40 -17.54
C VAL A 74 16.35 28.10 -17.84
N ALA A 75 16.97 28.82 -18.79
CA ALA A 75 18.38 28.64 -19.12
C ALA A 75 19.30 29.10 -17.99
N LYS A 76 18.80 29.97 -17.09
CA LYS A 76 19.52 30.44 -15.91
C LYS A 76 19.35 29.53 -14.68
N LEU A 77 18.62 28.40 -14.82
CA LEU A 77 18.36 27.48 -13.73
C LEU A 77 19.66 26.91 -13.15
N ARG A 78 19.87 27.14 -11.87
CA ARG A 78 21.10 26.69 -11.16
C ARG A 78 21.01 25.24 -10.66
N TYR A 79 19.81 24.71 -10.44
CA TYR A 79 19.57 23.37 -9.93
C TYR A 79 18.49 22.66 -10.77
N HIS A 80 18.90 21.64 -11.52
CA HIS A 80 18.02 20.91 -12.41
C HIS A 80 17.11 19.87 -11.71
N ARG A 81 17.37 19.61 -10.42
CA ARG A 81 16.51 18.76 -9.57
C ARG A 81 16.17 19.52 -8.30
N ILE A 82 14.92 19.94 -8.20
CA ILE A 82 14.39 20.69 -7.07
C ILE A 82 13.56 19.69 -6.25
N ILE A 83 14.09 19.27 -5.11
CA ILE A 83 13.49 18.22 -4.28
C ILE A 83 12.79 18.88 -3.10
N ILE A 84 11.48 18.69 -2.99
CA ILE A 84 10.67 19.15 -1.86
C ILE A 84 10.65 18.03 -0.81
N MET A 85 11.15 18.32 0.39
CA MET A 85 11.18 17.40 1.53
C MET A 85 10.45 18.03 2.70
N THR A 86 9.22 17.58 2.93
CA THR A 86 8.38 18.00 4.06
C THR A 86 8.06 16.79 4.92
N ASP A 87 7.71 17.02 6.18
CA ASP A 87 7.28 15.97 7.08
C ASP A 87 6.00 15.26 6.58
N ALA A 88 5.77 14.03 7.02
CA ALA A 88 4.61 13.22 6.63
C ALA A 88 3.37 13.56 7.47
N ASP A 89 3.21 14.80 7.88
CA ASP A 89 2.08 15.30 8.67
C ASP A 89 1.20 16.29 7.87
N VAL A 90 0.19 16.84 8.53
CA VAL A 90 -0.77 17.80 7.93
C VAL A 90 -0.09 19.11 7.53
N ASP A 91 0.84 19.61 8.33
CA ASP A 91 1.55 20.87 8.07
C ASP A 91 2.50 20.69 6.90
N GLY A 92 3.27 19.60 6.85
CA GLY A 92 4.14 19.26 5.72
C GLY A 92 3.36 19.05 4.41
N ALA A 93 2.18 18.43 4.45
CA ALA A 93 1.29 18.31 3.30
C ALA A 93 0.82 19.70 2.80
N HIS A 94 0.52 20.62 3.71
CA HIS A 94 0.13 21.99 3.37
C HIS A 94 1.28 22.78 2.75
N ILE A 95 2.49 22.73 3.34
CA ILE A 95 3.69 23.38 2.79
C ILE A 95 3.99 22.85 1.39
N ARG A 96 3.94 21.53 1.18
CA ARG A 96 4.12 20.91 -0.14
C ARG A 96 3.10 21.43 -1.16
N THR A 97 1.83 21.54 -0.78
CA THR A 97 0.78 22.08 -1.65
C THR A 97 1.07 23.52 -2.04
N LEU A 98 1.47 24.38 -1.09
CA LEU A 98 1.82 25.78 -1.37
C LEU A 98 3.03 25.90 -2.30
N LEU A 99 4.07 25.09 -2.11
CA LEU A 99 5.25 25.05 -2.99
C LEU A 99 4.89 24.59 -4.41
N LEU A 100 4.10 23.53 -4.54
CA LEU A 100 3.66 23.04 -5.86
C LEU A 100 2.81 24.09 -6.57
N THR A 101 1.91 24.77 -5.85
CA THR A 101 1.10 25.88 -6.38
C THR A 101 2.02 27.03 -6.85
N PHE A 102 3.03 27.38 -6.05
CA PHE A 102 4.00 28.40 -6.44
C PHE A 102 4.72 28.02 -7.74
N PHE A 103 5.31 26.83 -7.84
CA PHE A 103 6.01 26.39 -9.05
C PHE A 103 5.09 26.34 -10.26
N TYR A 104 3.88 25.77 -10.10
CA TYR A 104 2.93 25.65 -11.20
C TYR A 104 2.46 27.02 -11.74
N ARG A 105 2.26 28.01 -10.85
CA ARG A 105 1.77 29.34 -11.24
C ARG A 105 2.86 30.29 -11.69
N GLN A 106 4.02 30.25 -11.06
CA GLN A 106 5.08 31.23 -11.28
C GLN A 106 6.24 30.70 -12.14
N MET A 107 6.42 29.39 -12.23
CA MET A 107 7.50 28.71 -12.95
C MET A 107 7.01 27.44 -13.66
N PRO A 108 5.95 27.50 -14.52
CA PRO A 108 5.32 26.32 -15.12
C PRO A 108 6.32 25.44 -15.87
N ASP A 109 7.29 26.02 -16.58
CA ASP A 109 8.31 25.30 -17.33
C ASP A 109 9.11 24.32 -16.44
N LEU A 110 9.33 24.64 -15.16
CA LEU A 110 10.03 23.73 -14.24
C LEU A 110 9.19 22.48 -13.93
N VAL A 111 7.87 22.62 -13.91
CA VAL A 111 6.95 21.49 -13.72
C VAL A 111 6.84 20.67 -14.99
N GLU A 112 6.63 21.31 -16.14
CA GLU A 112 6.49 20.66 -17.45
C GLU A 112 7.73 19.90 -17.87
N ARG A 113 8.91 20.46 -17.59
CA ARG A 113 10.22 19.83 -17.90
C ARG A 113 10.67 18.81 -16.84
N GLY A 114 9.86 18.58 -15.79
CA GLY A 114 10.15 17.55 -14.79
C GLY A 114 11.32 17.88 -13.84
N HIS A 115 11.53 19.16 -13.51
CA HIS A 115 12.56 19.58 -12.54
C HIS A 115 12.13 19.45 -11.09
N ILE A 116 10.81 19.30 -10.82
CA ILE A 116 10.25 19.25 -9.46
C ILE A 116 10.11 17.81 -9.01
N TYR A 117 10.67 17.49 -7.84
CA TYR A 117 10.62 16.18 -7.20
C TYR A 117 10.04 16.31 -5.80
N ILE A 118 9.30 15.30 -5.38
CA ILE A 118 8.79 15.18 -4.01
C ILE A 118 9.52 14.02 -3.34
N ALA A 119 10.24 14.31 -2.25
CA ALA A 119 10.84 13.26 -1.44
C ALA A 119 9.74 12.49 -0.71
N GLN A 120 9.88 11.17 -0.69
CA GLN A 120 9.03 10.29 0.12
C GLN A 120 9.84 9.85 1.34
N PRO A 121 9.61 10.45 2.53
CA PRO A 121 10.25 9.99 3.74
C PRO A 121 9.79 8.56 4.06
N PRO A 122 10.62 7.73 4.72
CA PRO A 122 10.22 6.41 5.16
C PRO A 122 9.09 6.54 6.18
N LEU A 123 8.04 5.71 6.03
CA LEU A 123 6.89 5.74 6.93
C LEU A 123 7.11 4.99 8.23
N TYR A 124 8.06 4.04 8.26
CA TYR A 124 8.29 3.20 9.42
C TYR A 124 9.78 3.13 9.76
N LYS A 125 10.06 3.16 11.05
CA LYS A 125 11.34 2.77 11.63
C LYS A 125 11.09 1.47 12.41
N VAL A 126 11.80 0.41 12.07
CA VAL A 126 11.70 -0.90 12.73
C VAL A 126 13.00 -1.27 13.39
N LYS A 127 12.91 -1.95 14.53
CA LYS A 127 14.05 -2.48 15.25
C LYS A 127 13.77 -3.89 15.72
N SER A 128 14.63 -4.82 15.33
CA SER A 128 14.59 -6.21 15.78
C SER A 128 15.99 -6.62 16.23
N GLY A 129 16.17 -6.83 17.53
CA GLY A 129 17.47 -7.09 18.14
C GLY A 129 18.45 -5.90 17.91
N LYS A 130 19.53 -6.17 17.17
CA LYS A 130 20.54 -5.15 16.82
C LYS A 130 20.28 -4.47 15.48
N GLU A 131 19.37 -5.00 14.68
CA GLU A 131 19.02 -4.47 13.36
C GLU A 131 18.02 -3.32 13.52
N GLU A 132 18.33 -2.18 12.92
CA GLU A 132 17.47 -1.01 12.84
C GLU A 132 17.36 -0.60 11.37
N LEU A 133 16.13 -0.48 10.85
CA LEU A 133 15.89 -0.23 9.44
C LEU A 133 14.74 0.77 9.24
N TYR A 134 14.87 1.62 8.21
CA TYR A 134 13.81 2.49 7.75
C TYR A 134 13.09 1.87 6.55
N LEU A 135 11.76 1.82 6.61
CA LEU A 135 10.91 1.23 5.58
C LEU A 135 9.99 2.29 4.97
N LYS A 136 9.93 2.31 3.65
CA LYS A 136 9.27 3.39 2.91
C LYS A 136 7.75 3.40 3.04
N ASP A 137 7.12 2.21 3.12
CA ASP A 137 5.66 2.04 3.04
C ASP A 137 5.19 0.76 3.74
N GLY A 138 3.87 0.54 3.76
CA GLY A 138 3.24 -0.66 4.32
C GLY A 138 3.72 -1.96 3.69
N PRO A 139 3.73 -2.10 2.35
CA PRO A 139 4.26 -3.28 1.69
C PRO A 139 5.70 -3.64 2.08
N ALA A 140 6.57 -2.64 2.26
CA ALA A 140 7.94 -2.87 2.73
C ALA A 140 7.96 -3.40 4.18
N LEU A 141 7.04 -2.92 5.03
CA LEU A 141 6.86 -3.43 6.39
C LEU A 141 6.38 -4.89 6.39
N ASP A 142 5.40 -5.22 5.55
CA ASP A 142 4.85 -6.57 5.44
C ASP A 142 5.93 -7.57 4.98
N GLN A 143 6.74 -7.18 4.00
CA GLN A 143 7.89 -7.98 3.53
C GLN A 143 8.94 -8.16 4.64
N TYR A 144 9.24 -7.10 5.39
CA TYR A 144 10.16 -7.17 6.51
C TYR A 144 9.65 -8.12 7.59
N LEU A 145 8.40 -7.98 8.02
CA LEU A 145 7.77 -8.82 9.02
C LEU A 145 7.71 -10.28 8.57
N LEU A 146 7.40 -10.54 7.30
CA LEU A 146 7.43 -11.88 6.73
C LEU A 146 8.84 -12.50 6.82
N ARG A 147 9.88 -11.74 6.46
CA ARG A 147 11.27 -12.20 6.57
C ARG A 147 11.63 -12.58 8.02
N ILE A 148 11.24 -11.74 8.97
CA ILE A 148 11.48 -12.01 10.40
C ILE A 148 10.64 -13.19 10.89
N ALA A 149 9.40 -13.32 10.43
CA ALA A 149 8.48 -14.40 10.80
C ALA A 149 8.99 -15.78 10.36
N LEU A 150 9.57 -15.85 9.16
CA LEU A 150 10.07 -17.09 8.57
C LEU A 150 11.45 -17.50 9.10
N LYS A 151 12.15 -16.60 9.78
CA LYS A 151 13.44 -16.93 10.39
C LYS A 151 13.24 -17.94 11.51
N ASP A 152 13.96 -19.06 11.44
CA ASP A 152 13.90 -20.18 12.39
C ASP A 152 12.46 -20.72 12.60
N ALA A 153 11.64 -20.65 11.52
CA ALA A 153 10.26 -21.11 11.50
C ALA A 153 10.12 -22.45 10.76
N SER A 154 9.19 -23.25 11.23
CA SER A 154 8.77 -24.47 10.57
C SER A 154 7.30 -24.78 10.82
N VAL A 155 6.68 -25.51 9.87
CA VAL A 155 5.31 -25.99 9.97
C VAL A 155 5.32 -27.50 9.80
N SER A 156 4.86 -28.25 10.80
CA SER A 156 4.58 -29.67 10.68
C SER A 156 3.18 -29.88 10.10
N THR A 157 3.08 -30.65 9.03
CA THR A 157 1.79 -30.85 8.34
C THR A 157 0.78 -31.68 9.15
N GLY A 158 1.21 -32.40 10.19
CA GLY A 158 0.33 -33.32 10.91
C GLY A 158 -0.08 -34.54 10.09
N GLY A 159 -1.16 -35.20 10.53
CA GLY A 159 -1.67 -36.41 9.88
C GLY A 159 -0.85 -37.65 10.19
N THR A 160 -1.06 -38.71 9.40
CA THR A 160 -0.40 -40.03 9.57
C THR A 160 1.04 -40.06 9.16
N ASN A 161 1.47 -39.16 8.27
CA ASN A 161 2.86 -39.04 7.81
C ASN A 161 3.28 -37.55 7.79
N PRO A 162 3.57 -36.97 8.98
CA PRO A 162 3.87 -35.57 9.10
C PRO A 162 5.18 -35.20 8.40
N GLN A 163 5.11 -34.15 7.59
CA GLN A 163 6.28 -33.52 6.95
C GLN A 163 6.57 -32.20 7.63
N VAL A 164 7.82 -31.76 7.61
CA VAL A 164 8.25 -30.46 8.14
C VAL A 164 8.52 -29.52 6.98
N LEU A 165 7.73 -28.47 6.86
CA LEU A 165 7.91 -27.39 5.91
C LEU A 165 8.76 -26.31 6.57
N ALA A 166 9.94 -26.02 6.04
CA ALA A 166 10.89 -25.03 6.58
C ALA A 166 11.73 -24.41 5.44
N GLY A 167 12.49 -23.37 5.77
CA GLY A 167 13.42 -22.74 4.82
C GLY A 167 12.72 -22.26 3.54
N ASP A 168 13.30 -22.58 2.38
CA ASP A 168 12.81 -22.11 1.08
C ASP A 168 11.40 -22.61 0.74
N THR A 169 11.08 -23.86 1.11
CA THR A 169 9.74 -24.42 0.89
C THR A 169 8.68 -23.64 1.66
N LEU A 170 8.91 -23.34 2.94
CA LEU A 170 8.00 -22.53 3.72
C LEU A 170 7.91 -21.09 3.19
N ALA A 171 9.03 -20.52 2.74
CA ALA A 171 9.07 -19.19 2.16
C ALA A 171 8.29 -19.10 0.84
N GLU A 172 8.32 -20.12 0.00
CA GLU A 172 7.52 -20.18 -1.23
C GLU A 172 6.02 -20.25 -0.93
N LEU A 173 5.61 -21.12 -0.02
CA LEU A 173 4.22 -21.23 0.43
C LEU A 173 3.73 -19.92 1.06
N ALA A 174 4.57 -19.28 1.88
CA ALA A 174 4.24 -17.99 2.48
C ALA A 174 4.04 -16.88 1.44
N ARG A 175 4.82 -16.84 0.36
CA ARG A 175 4.62 -15.88 -0.75
C ARG A 175 3.31 -16.13 -1.49
N LYS A 176 2.98 -17.39 -1.79
CA LYS A 176 1.69 -17.76 -2.43
C LYS A 176 0.51 -17.34 -1.55
N HIS A 177 0.60 -17.61 -0.26
CA HIS A 177 -0.41 -17.16 0.71
C HIS A 177 -0.54 -15.62 0.74
N GLN A 178 0.59 -14.88 0.80
CA GLN A 178 0.60 -13.43 0.79
C GLN A 178 -0.02 -12.85 -0.50
N THR A 179 0.24 -13.46 -1.65
CA THR A 179 -0.38 -13.07 -2.93
C THR A 179 -1.89 -13.20 -2.87
N ALA A 180 -2.42 -14.32 -2.38
CA ALA A 180 -3.86 -14.53 -2.25
C ALA A 180 -4.49 -13.53 -1.25
N GLU A 181 -3.87 -13.30 -0.08
CA GLU A 181 -4.37 -12.32 0.89
C GLU A 181 -4.32 -10.88 0.35
N ALA A 182 -3.34 -10.52 -0.47
CA ALA A 182 -3.27 -9.22 -1.13
C ALA A 182 -4.40 -9.03 -2.16
N VAL A 183 -4.73 -10.07 -2.92
CA VAL A 183 -5.88 -10.07 -3.84
C VAL A 183 -7.18 -9.89 -3.05
N ILE A 184 -7.38 -10.67 -1.96
CA ILE A 184 -8.56 -10.56 -1.11
C ILE A 184 -8.68 -9.15 -0.51
N ALA A 185 -7.61 -8.62 0.06
CA ALA A 185 -7.61 -7.30 0.67
C ALA A 185 -7.98 -6.20 -0.34
N ARG A 186 -7.44 -6.26 -1.56
CA ARG A 186 -7.74 -5.29 -2.62
C ARG A 186 -9.19 -5.38 -3.10
N LEU A 187 -9.69 -6.60 -3.32
CA LEU A 187 -11.03 -6.82 -3.84
C LEU A 187 -12.14 -6.65 -2.78
N SER A 188 -11.81 -6.77 -1.49
CA SER A 188 -12.78 -6.62 -0.40
C SER A 188 -13.41 -5.22 -0.29
N ALA A 189 -12.84 -4.21 -0.97
CA ALA A 189 -13.48 -2.91 -1.13
C ALA A 189 -14.78 -2.96 -1.97
N PHE A 190 -14.90 -3.93 -2.89
CA PHE A 190 -15.99 -4.04 -3.86
C PHE A 190 -16.76 -5.37 -3.76
N MET A 191 -16.12 -6.42 -3.25
CA MET A 191 -16.64 -7.78 -3.18
C MET A 191 -16.73 -8.25 -1.74
N ASP A 192 -17.53 -9.28 -1.49
CA ASP A 192 -17.64 -9.88 -0.16
C ASP A 192 -16.35 -10.61 0.22
N GLN A 193 -15.72 -10.19 1.31
CA GLN A 193 -14.42 -10.70 1.75
C GLN A 193 -14.48 -12.20 2.11
N GLU A 194 -15.57 -12.66 2.74
CA GLU A 194 -15.69 -14.07 3.12
C GLU A 194 -15.92 -14.96 1.90
N ALA A 195 -16.62 -14.45 0.87
CA ALA A 195 -16.77 -15.17 -0.39
C ALA A 195 -15.43 -15.29 -1.13
N LEU A 196 -14.60 -14.23 -1.15
CA LEU A 196 -13.24 -14.32 -1.70
C LEU A 196 -12.39 -15.34 -0.94
N ARG A 197 -12.51 -15.39 0.39
CA ARG A 197 -11.84 -16.40 1.21
C ARG A 197 -12.36 -17.79 0.94
N ALA A 198 -13.67 -17.97 0.79
CA ALA A 198 -14.26 -19.27 0.43
C ALA A 198 -13.70 -19.79 -0.90
N ILE A 199 -13.49 -18.90 -1.90
CA ILE A 199 -12.84 -19.25 -3.16
C ILE A 199 -11.40 -19.70 -2.92
N ALA A 200 -10.62 -18.96 -2.13
CA ALA A 200 -9.24 -19.31 -1.77
C ALA A 200 -9.15 -20.59 -0.91
N ASP A 201 -10.23 -20.96 -0.22
CA ASP A 201 -10.37 -22.21 0.53
C ASP A 201 -10.91 -23.37 -0.34
N GLY A 202 -11.21 -23.12 -1.63
CA GLY A 202 -11.52 -24.15 -2.62
C GLY A 202 -12.95 -24.20 -3.12
N VAL A 203 -13.78 -23.20 -2.85
CA VAL A 203 -15.07 -23.10 -3.52
C VAL A 203 -14.86 -22.65 -4.95
N ALA A 204 -15.17 -23.53 -5.90
CA ALA A 204 -15.16 -23.21 -7.32
C ALA A 204 -16.44 -22.45 -7.70
N VAL A 205 -16.26 -21.34 -8.44
CA VAL A 205 -17.36 -20.54 -8.98
C VAL A 205 -17.33 -20.61 -10.50
N LYS A 206 -18.46 -21.01 -11.10
CA LYS A 206 -18.67 -21.03 -12.54
C LYS A 206 -19.89 -20.22 -12.88
N LEU A 207 -19.80 -19.37 -13.90
CA LEU A 207 -20.83 -18.41 -14.29
C LEU A 207 -21.09 -18.41 -15.80
N ASP A 208 -20.77 -19.50 -16.51
CA ASP A 208 -20.99 -19.57 -17.96
C ASP A 208 -22.47 -19.81 -18.30
N THR A 209 -23.20 -20.49 -17.41
CA THR A 209 -24.64 -20.71 -17.53
C THR A 209 -25.35 -20.37 -16.22
N LEU A 210 -26.65 -20.15 -16.27
CA LEU A 210 -27.47 -19.93 -15.07
C LEU A 210 -27.45 -21.14 -14.12
N GLU A 211 -27.45 -22.34 -14.69
CA GLU A 211 -27.40 -23.60 -13.91
C GLU A 211 -26.05 -23.68 -13.13
N GLU A 212 -24.95 -23.33 -13.77
CA GLU A 212 -23.65 -23.29 -13.11
C GLU A 212 -23.61 -22.20 -12.02
N ALA A 213 -24.19 -21.04 -12.27
CA ALA A 213 -24.28 -19.95 -11.27
C ALA A 213 -25.11 -20.40 -10.06
N GLN A 214 -26.24 -21.12 -10.28
CA GLN A 214 -27.05 -21.67 -9.19
C GLN A 214 -26.31 -22.76 -8.41
N ALA A 215 -25.62 -23.67 -9.09
CA ALA A 215 -24.78 -24.68 -8.43
C ALA A 215 -23.66 -24.05 -7.61
N SER A 216 -23.00 -23.03 -8.15
CA SER A 216 -21.97 -22.25 -7.43
C SER A 216 -22.55 -21.51 -6.23
N ALA A 217 -23.78 -21.00 -6.32
CA ALA A 217 -24.48 -20.35 -5.21
C ALA A 217 -24.71 -21.34 -4.04
N VAL A 218 -25.11 -22.55 -4.33
CA VAL A 218 -25.34 -23.60 -3.30
C VAL A 218 -24.01 -23.93 -2.59
N ALA A 219 -22.94 -24.14 -3.35
CA ALA A 219 -21.62 -24.43 -2.78
C ALA A 219 -21.08 -23.25 -1.93
N MET A 220 -21.21 -22.02 -2.43
CA MET A 220 -20.81 -20.82 -1.72
C MET A 220 -21.63 -20.62 -0.45
N GLN A 221 -22.95 -20.78 -0.53
CA GLN A 221 -23.87 -20.67 0.63
C GLN A 221 -23.49 -21.64 1.75
N ALA A 222 -23.19 -22.90 1.40
CA ALA A 222 -22.76 -23.91 2.37
C ALA A 222 -21.46 -23.51 3.06
N LYS A 223 -20.47 -23.04 2.30
CA LYS A 223 -19.18 -22.61 2.86
C LYS A 223 -19.29 -21.37 3.74
N LEU A 224 -20.09 -20.40 3.34
CA LEU A 224 -20.30 -19.18 4.14
C LEU A 224 -21.09 -19.47 5.42
N ALA A 225 -21.97 -20.46 5.41
CA ALA A 225 -22.67 -20.91 6.62
C ALA A 225 -21.71 -21.57 7.63
N GLU A 226 -20.72 -22.35 7.16
CA GLU A 226 -19.67 -22.92 8.02
C GLU A 226 -18.76 -21.83 8.65
N LEU A 227 -18.44 -20.79 7.89
CA LEU A 227 -17.56 -19.69 8.35
C LEU A 227 -18.28 -18.72 9.29
N SER A 228 -19.62 -18.67 9.25
CA SER A 228 -20.43 -17.76 10.06
C SER A 228 -20.58 -18.26 11.49
N THR A 229 -19.66 -17.87 12.37
CA THR A 229 -19.67 -18.29 13.78
C THR A 229 -20.66 -17.50 14.66
N THR A 230 -21.04 -16.30 14.23
CA THR A 230 -21.93 -15.39 14.99
C THR A 230 -22.80 -14.58 14.03
N GLY A 231 -24.03 -15.05 13.77
CA GLY A 231 -24.97 -14.26 12.99
C GLY A 231 -25.71 -15.06 11.92
N VAL A 232 -26.59 -14.35 11.21
CA VAL A 232 -27.31 -14.93 10.06
C VAL A 232 -26.31 -15.01 8.90
N PRO A 233 -26.09 -16.19 8.30
CA PRO A 233 -25.23 -16.31 7.13
C PRO A 233 -25.75 -15.45 5.98
N PRO A 234 -24.88 -14.96 5.09
CA PRO A 234 -25.32 -14.20 3.94
C PRO A 234 -26.17 -15.06 3.01
N GLU A 235 -27.09 -14.44 2.31
CA GLU A 235 -27.87 -15.10 1.26
C GLU A 235 -27.10 -15.07 -0.05
N VAL A 236 -26.96 -16.21 -0.73
CA VAL A 236 -26.27 -16.34 -2.01
C VAL A 236 -27.23 -16.83 -3.09
N ALA A 237 -27.28 -16.12 -4.20
CA ALA A 237 -28.14 -16.44 -5.33
C ALA A 237 -27.37 -16.41 -6.65
N GLY A 238 -27.60 -17.44 -7.49
CA GLY A 238 -27.16 -17.43 -8.89
C GLY A 238 -28.34 -16.93 -9.76
N GLU A 239 -28.15 -15.81 -10.43
CA GLU A 239 -29.18 -15.12 -11.20
C GLU A 239 -28.62 -14.42 -12.43
N PHE A 240 -29.47 -13.92 -13.33
CA PHE A 240 -29.05 -13.03 -14.40
C PHE A 240 -28.92 -11.58 -13.88
N ASP A 241 -27.85 -10.91 -14.26
CA ASP A 241 -27.72 -9.46 -14.04
C ASP A 241 -28.63 -8.72 -15.02
N ALA A 242 -29.53 -7.89 -14.50
CA ALA A 242 -30.49 -7.13 -15.29
C ALA A 242 -29.88 -6.14 -16.29
N ARG A 243 -28.58 -5.79 -16.14
CA ARG A 243 -27.89 -4.83 -17.00
C ARG A 243 -27.08 -5.49 -18.12
N SER A 244 -26.41 -6.60 -17.80
CA SER A 244 -25.50 -7.29 -18.71
C SER A 244 -26.13 -8.52 -19.38
N ASP A 245 -27.28 -8.98 -18.88
CA ASP A 245 -27.94 -10.24 -19.26
C ASP A 245 -26.98 -11.45 -19.19
N LYS A 246 -26.06 -11.43 -18.20
CA LYS A 246 -25.10 -12.49 -17.93
C LYS A 246 -25.36 -13.12 -16.57
N PRO A 247 -25.07 -14.43 -16.41
CA PRO A 247 -25.14 -15.07 -15.09
C PRO A 247 -24.15 -14.43 -14.11
N ILE A 248 -24.60 -14.22 -12.90
CA ILE A 248 -23.83 -13.67 -11.79
C ILE A 248 -24.09 -14.45 -10.51
N LEU A 249 -23.18 -14.29 -9.53
CA LEU A 249 -23.40 -14.73 -8.17
C LEU A 249 -23.59 -13.50 -7.29
N ARG A 250 -24.78 -13.34 -6.70
CA ARG A 250 -25.10 -12.26 -5.76
C ARG A 250 -24.98 -12.77 -4.34
N ILE A 251 -24.24 -12.02 -3.50
CA ILE A 251 -24.08 -12.29 -2.07
C ILE A 251 -24.68 -11.11 -1.31
N SER A 252 -25.68 -11.37 -0.49
CA SER A 252 -26.45 -10.35 0.25
C SER A 252 -26.29 -10.54 1.75
N ARG A 253 -25.78 -9.52 2.45
CA ARG A 253 -25.63 -9.49 3.91
C ARG A 253 -26.54 -8.45 4.54
N ARG A 254 -27.18 -8.82 5.63
CA ARG A 254 -27.90 -7.86 6.49
C ARG A 254 -26.93 -7.24 7.50
N HIS A 255 -26.85 -5.93 7.49
CA HIS A 255 -26.03 -5.16 8.44
C HIS A 255 -26.84 -3.98 8.96
N HIS A 256 -27.16 -4.00 10.26
CA HIS A 256 -27.95 -2.94 10.92
C HIS A 256 -29.24 -2.55 10.19
N GLY A 257 -30.01 -3.56 9.71
CA GLY A 257 -31.27 -3.36 8.99
C GLY A 257 -31.14 -3.05 7.51
N ASN A 258 -29.95 -2.79 7.01
CA ASN A 258 -29.67 -2.58 5.59
C ASN A 258 -29.17 -3.88 4.93
N ILE A 259 -29.47 -4.06 3.64
CA ILE A 259 -28.91 -5.15 2.83
C ILE A 259 -27.76 -4.58 2.01
N LYS A 260 -26.56 -5.12 2.26
CA LYS A 260 -25.39 -4.87 1.41
C LYS A 260 -25.22 -6.07 0.48
N SER A 261 -25.27 -5.83 -0.83
CA SER A 261 -25.05 -6.87 -1.83
C SER A 261 -23.71 -6.65 -2.56
N SER A 262 -23.00 -7.73 -2.83
CA SER A 262 -21.85 -7.80 -3.72
C SER A 262 -22.11 -8.82 -4.81
N ILE A 263 -21.44 -8.65 -5.95
CA ILE A 263 -21.66 -9.45 -7.15
C ILE A 263 -20.33 -10.02 -7.63
N LEU A 264 -20.29 -11.31 -7.93
CA LEU A 264 -19.22 -11.94 -8.69
C LEU A 264 -19.67 -12.08 -10.14
N THR A 265 -18.86 -11.63 -11.07
CA THR A 265 -19.15 -11.60 -12.51
C THR A 265 -18.33 -12.62 -13.27
N GLN A 266 -18.71 -12.92 -14.52
CA GLN A 266 -17.91 -13.76 -15.43
C GLN A 266 -16.51 -13.17 -15.63
N ASP A 267 -16.39 -11.86 -15.79
CA ASP A 267 -15.09 -11.19 -15.99
C ASP A 267 -14.15 -11.40 -14.80
N PHE A 268 -14.68 -11.43 -13.58
CA PHE A 268 -13.89 -11.79 -12.41
C PHE A 268 -13.47 -13.27 -12.44
N VAL A 269 -14.40 -14.19 -12.72
CA VAL A 269 -14.14 -15.64 -12.71
C VAL A 269 -13.12 -16.06 -13.79
N HIS A 270 -13.12 -15.38 -14.93
CA HIS A 270 -12.13 -15.61 -15.99
C HIS A 270 -10.86 -14.74 -15.83
N GLY A 271 -10.78 -13.92 -14.78
CA GLY A 271 -9.70 -13.01 -14.53
C GLY A 271 -8.51 -13.61 -13.76
N ALA A 272 -7.38 -12.91 -13.81
CA ALA A 272 -6.15 -13.31 -13.13
C ALA A 272 -6.30 -13.37 -11.60
N ASP A 273 -7.16 -12.53 -11.02
CA ASP A 273 -7.41 -12.51 -9.58
C ASP A 273 -8.08 -13.80 -9.10
N TYR A 274 -9.08 -14.27 -9.82
CA TYR A 274 -9.73 -15.54 -9.53
C TYR A 274 -8.77 -16.72 -9.69
N ALA A 275 -7.96 -16.71 -10.76
CA ALA A 275 -6.93 -17.72 -10.98
C ALA A 275 -5.92 -17.77 -9.82
N ALA A 276 -5.51 -16.63 -9.29
CA ALA A 276 -4.60 -16.57 -8.13
C ALA A 276 -5.24 -17.15 -6.86
N LEU A 277 -6.53 -16.92 -6.63
CA LEU A 277 -7.26 -17.51 -5.51
C LEU A 277 -7.43 -19.02 -5.66
N GLN A 278 -7.67 -19.52 -6.88
CA GLN A 278 -7.73 -20.96 -7.17
C GLN A 278 -6.38 -21.64 -7.01
N GLU A 279 -5.29 -21.02 -7.46
CA GLU A 279 -3.93 -21.52 -7.24
C GLU A 279 -3.62 -21.66 -5.73
N ALA A 280 -4.04 -20.69 -4.93
CA ALA A 280 -3.93 -20.76 -3.48
C ALA A 280 -4.74 -21.93 -2.92
N ALA A 281 -5.99 -22.11 -3.38
CA ALA A 281 -6.85 -23.22 -2.99
C ALA A 281 -6.20 -24.57 -3.29
N ASP A 282 -5.66 -24.76 -4.48
CA ASP A 282 -4.99 -26.00 -4.89
C ASP A 282 -3.70 -26.25 -4.10
N THR A 283 -3.00 -25.18 -3.74
CA THR A 283 -1.75 -25.28 -2.94
C THR A 283 -2.02 -25.67 -1.49
N PHE A 284 -3.06 -25.09 -0.86
CA PHE A 284 -3.27 -25.21 0.59
C PHE A 284 -4.33 -26.23 1.00
N ARG A 285 -5.16 -26.70 0.05
CA ARG A 285 -6.17 -27.73 0.33
C ARG A 285 -5.52 -29.03 0.79
N GLY A 286 -5.83 -29.45 2.01
CA GLY A 286 -5.30 -30.69 2.57
C GLY A 286 -3.79 -30.66 2.89
N LEU A 287 -3.13 -29.51 2.80
CA LEU A 287 -1.72 -29.38 3.16
C LEU A 287 -1.47 -29.66 4.64
N LEU A 288 -2.37 -29.21 5.52
CA LEU A 288 -2.30 -29.43 6.95
C LEU A 288 -3.39 -30.41 7.39
N GLY A 289 -3.02 -31.43 8.14
CA GLY A 289 -3.91 -32.42 8.73
C GLY A 289 -4.02 -32.29 10.24
N GLU A 290 -4.71 -33.25 10.86
CA GLU A 290 -4.88 -33.30 12.31
C GLU A 290 -3.52 -33.33 13.02
N GLY A 291 -3.38 -32.49 14.06
CA GLY A 291 -2.13 -32.37 14.82
C GLY A 291 -1.05 -31.52 14.18
N ALA A 292 -1.38 -30.78 13.11
CA ALA A 292 -0.44 -29.82 12.51
C ALA A 292 -0.01 -28.77 13.52
N LYS A 293 1.25 -28.36 13.45
CA LYS A 293 1.85 -27.37 14.35
C LYS A 293 2.75 -26.41 13.59
N VAL A 294 2.73 -25.16 14.01
CA VAL A 294 3.71 -24.16 13.62
C VAL A 294 4.71 -23.97 14.76
N MET A 295 5.98 -23.83 14.42
CA MET A 295 7.06 -23.63 15.40
C MET A 295 7.96 -22.48 14.95
N ARG A 296 8.53 -21.74 15.91
CA ARG A 296 9.52 -20.69 15.67
C ARG A 296 10.53 -20.64 16.80
N GLY A 297 11.82 -20.52 16.44
CA GLY A 297 12.94 -20.48 17.36
C GLY A 297 13.64 -21.82 17.53
N GLU A 298 14.76 -21.84 18.26
CA GLU A 298 15.59 -23.00 18.50
C GLU A 298 15.75 -23.28 19.99
N GLY A 299 15.90 -24.56 20.32
CA GLY A 299 16.16 -25.04 21.70
C GLY A 299 15.06 -24.64 22.69
N GLU A 300 15.46 -24.23 23.90
CA GLU A 300 14.54 -23.86 24.99
C GLU A 300 13.69 -22.61 24.72
N LYS A 301 14.04 -21.83 23.71
CA LYS A 301 13.30 -20.62 23.29
C LYS A 301 12.30 -20.91 22.16
N ALA A 302 12.24 -22.12 21.69
CA ALA A 302 11.27 -22.51 20.66
C ALA A 302 9.84 -22.39 21.22
N LYS A 303 8.97 -21.80 20.43
CA LYS A 303 7.53 -21.71 20.69
C LYS A 303 6.81 -22.50 19.63
N ASP A 304 5.71 -23.14 19.98
CA ASP A 304 4.84 -23.82 19.05
C ASP A 304 3.36 -23.51 19.31
N GLU A 305 2.56 -23.67 18.27
CA GLU A 305 1.10 -23.54 18.31
C GLU A 305 0.46 -24.60 17.41
N LYS A 306 -0.65 -25.17 17.87
CA LYS A 306 -1.46 -26.07 17.03
C LYS A 306 -2.25 -25.24 16.03
N VAL A 307 -2.27 -25.66 14.78
CA VAL A 307 -2.95 -24.94 13.70
C VAL A 307 -3.83 -25.89 12.90
N SER A 308 -4.96 -25.39 12.41
CA SER A 308 -5.88 -26.13 11.58
C SER A 308 -5.64 -25.93 10.08
N ASP A 309 -5.06 -24.79 9.72
CA ASP A 309 -4.81 -24.40 8.34
C ASP A 309 -3.55 -23.53 8.22
N PHE A 310 -3.06 -23.37 6.99
CA PHE A 310 -1.85 -22.60 6.72
C PHE A 310 -2.01 -21.10 7.03
N ARG A 311 -3.22 -20.55 6.93
CA ARG A 311 -3.52 -19.15 7.29
C ARG A 311 -3.32 -18.91 8.78
N GLN A 312 -3.75 -19.83 9.64
CA GLN A 312 -3.49 -19.75 11.08
C GLN A 312 -1.99 -19.81 11.38
N ALA A 313 -1.25 -20.70 10.70
CA ALA A 313 0.20 -20.79 10.87
C ALA A 313 0.88 -19.47 10.52
N MET A 314 0.55 -18.88 9.37
CA MET A 314 1.10 -17.60 8.93
C MET A 314 0.72 -16.44 9.86
N ARG A 315 -0.52 -16.39 10.33
CA ARG A 315 -0.99 -15.36 11.28
C ARG A 315 -0.20 -15.44 12.59
N TRP A 316 0.01 -16.64 13.09
CA TRP A 316 0.80 -16.84 14.31
C TRP A 316 2.26 -16.41 14.13
N LEU A 317 2.90 -16.82 13.03
CA LEU A 317 4.29 -16.45 12.71
C LEU A 317 4.47 -14.93 12.60
N ILE A 318 3.56 -14.24 11.91
CA ILE A 318 3.58 -12.77 11.81
C ILE A 318 3.37 -12.12 13.18
N SER A 319 2.42 -12.60 13.97
CA SER A 319 2.18 -12.11 15.35
C SER A 319 3.42 -12.24 16.23
N GLU A 320 4.13 -13.37 16.15
CA GLU A 320 5.39 -13.56 16.91
C GLU A 320 6.51 -12.64 16.37
N ALA A 321 6.55 -12.37 15.06
CA ALA A 321 7.49 -11.40 14.48
C ALA A 321 7.19 -9.96 14.98
N GLU A 322 5.93 -9.56 15.00
CA GLU A 322 5.49 -8.26 15.51
C GLU A 322 5.85 -8.06 16.98
N ARG A 323 5.65 -9.07 17.82
CA ARG A 323 6.01 -9.02 19.25
C ARG A 323 7.51 -8.81 19.49
N THR A 324 8.36 -9.30 18.57
CA THR A 324 9.82 -9.17 18.66
C THR A 324 10.38 -7.97 17.91
N THR A 325 9.53 -7.21 17.23
CA THR A 325 9.90 -6.05 16.42
C THR A 325 9.31 -4.77 17.02
N SER A 326 10.15 -3.84 17.44
CA SER A 326 9.69 -2.48 17.80
C SER A 326 9.43 -1.69 16.53
N ARG A 327 8.27 -1.05 16.46
CA ARG A 327 7.83 -0.22 15.32
C ARG A 327 7.53 1.20 15.77
N GLN A 328 8.13 2.19 15.10
CA GLN A 328 7.77 3.60 15.18
C GLN A 328 7.23 4.03 13.81
N ARG A 329 6.20 4.86 13.82
CA ARG A 329 5.56 5.43 12.63
C ARG A 329 5.90 6.90 12.53
#